data_f837c9320a9956cf7d905cd6265dade0
#
_entry.id   f837c9320a9956cf7d905cd6265dade0
#
_cell.length_a   1.000
_cell.length_b   1.000
_cell.length_c   1.000
_cell.angle_alpha   90.00
_cell.angle_beta   90.00
_cell.angle_gamma   90.00
#
_symmetry.space_group_name_H-M   'P 1'
#
loop_
_entity.id
_entity.type
_entity.pdbx_description
1 polymer ?
#
loop_
_entity_poly.entity_id
_entity_poly.type
_entity_poly.pdbx_seq_one_letter_code
_entity_poly.pdbx_strand_id
1 'polypeptide(L)'
;IAKLNNNYQLRNGAFAYWPGSQEESMSTIYAIEFLIEAKERGYYIPEAMFENAQSYLNSIAMRVDIPKADVLYLLASLNDPNVSEMNIFFDKYYKDASLVDKWTLLGAYAKIGEKDFARKEAEKLPKKAEVKDGIYYADQNAKILRYYTEIYGSPEPSLYSSVLGTAKSDEWLTTFEKAHIVQALAEGEKVSPEKKNLSFKLIVDGKEQNLELKDGEYTLKNLGIKENAKKIVIKNTSTSKLYVNSFVKGKPVKYEEKDESKNITITRRFVDMSGKEIDVKNLKAGTRFRMIISSKVDNNNLDDISLLQILPSGWEFDNSQAGAPQNSDPQVVPMNTADIDNAEYGGEMNIADNSSYTDMRDDRVAYFFPLYAGEDKEIEINLIAVTPGSYRLPGTKVESMYNKDFRAYLKGFEVKVSQ
;
A
#
# COMPACT_ATOMS: atom_id res chain seq x y z
N ILE A 1 -15.31 -2.81 2.33
CA ILE A 1 -16.50 -1.95 2.42
C ILE A 1 -17.00 -1.88 3.85
N ALA A 2 -17.39 -3.00 4.50
CA ALA A 2 -17.92 -3.00 5.87
C ALA A 2 -16.98 -2.28 6.87
N LYS A 3 -15.67 -2.52 6.79
CA LYS A 3 -14.68 -1.84 7.63
C LYS A 3 -14.63 -0.32 7.38
N LEU A 4 -14.71 0.13 6.13
CA LEU A 4 -14.78 1.55 5.79
C LEU A 4 -16.03 2.19 6.40
N ASN A 5 -17.19 1.56 6.20
CA ASN A 5 -18.46 2.05 6.72
C ASN A 5 -18.47 2.18 8.25
N ASN A 6 -18.00 1.16 8.96
CA ASN A 6 -18.14 1.09 10.40
C ASN A 6 -17.08 1.87 11.18
N ASN A 7 -15.86 1.98 10.61
CA ASN A 7 -14.70 2.48 11.36
C ASN A 7 -14.14 3.80 10.84
N TYR A 8 -14.39 4.14 9.58
CA TYR A 8 -13.74 5.28 8.93
C TYR A 8 -14.71 6.34 8.43
N GLN A 9 -15.97 5.98 8.08
CA GLN A 9 -16.94 6.99 7.69
C GLN A 9 -17.46 7.74 8.89
N LEU A 10 -17.36 9.07 8.85
CA LEU A 10 -17.83 9.98 9.89
C LEU A 10 -19.31 10.30 9.69
N ARG A 11 -19.93 10.87 10.73
CA ARG A 11 -21.36 11.23 10.70
C ARG A 11 -21.71 12.28 9.64
N ASN A 12 -20.76 13.13 9.27
CA ASN A 12 -20.94 14.12 8.21
C ASN A 12 -20.73 13.54 6.80
N GLY A 13 -20.39 12.24 6.67
CA GLY A 13 -20.18 11.57 5.41
C GLY A 13 -18.74 11.54 4.90
N ALA A 14 -17.84 12.30 5.51
CA ALA A 14 -16.40 12.26 5.22
C ALA A 14 -15.77 10.94 5.69
N PHE A 15 -14.54 10.73 5.30
CA PHE A 15 -13.72 9.61 5.78
C PHE A 15 -12.51 10.14 6.56
N ALA A 16 -12.21 9.45 7.66
CA ALA A 16 -11.02 9.70 8.44
C ALA A 16 -9.85 8.86 7.93
N TYR A 17 -8.64 9.34 8.12
CA TYR A 17 -7.43 8.55 7.80
C TYR A 17 -7.25 7.37 8.79
N TRP A 18 -7.50 7.63 10.08
CA TRP A 18 -7.50 6.61 11.14
C TRP A 18 -8.87 6.49 11.79
N PRO A 19 -9.27 5.30 12.27
CA PRO A 19 -10.50 5.16 13.05
C PRO A 19 -10.51 6.11 14.25
N GLY A 20 -11.58 6.93 14.37
CA GLY A 20 -11.74 7.88 15.46
C GLY A 20 -11.01 9.22 15.29
N SER A 21 -10.28 9.44 14.19
CA SER A 21 -9.70 10.74 13.87
C SER A 21 -10.71 11.67 13.18
N GLN A 22 -10.30 12.91 12.95
CA GLN A 22 -11.08 13.90 12.21
C GLN A 22 -11.14 13.57 10.70
N GLU A 23 -12.00 14.29 10.00
CA GLU A 23 -12.09 14.19 8.52
C GLU A 23 -10.77 14.58 7.86
N GLU A 24 -10.45 13.90 6.78
CA GLU A 24 -9.30 14.18 5.95
C GLU A 24 -9.74 14.15 4.48
N SER A 25 -9.51 15.27 3.76
CA SER A 25 -10.07 15.48 2.43
C SER A 25 -9.57 14.47 1.41
N MET A 26 -8.27 14.14 1.42
CA MET A 26 -7.70 13.18 0.47
C MET A 26 -8.19 11.76 0.74
N SER A 27 -8.22 11.33 2.00
CA SER A 27 -8.79 10.03 2.39
C SER A 27 -10.25 9.90 1.99
N THR A 28 -11.01 10.98 2.11
CA THR A 28 -12.41 11.03 1.69
C THR A 28 -12.55 10.86 0.18
N ILE A 29 -11.77 11.59 -0.61
CA ILE A 29 -11.75 11.48 -2.07
C ILE A 29 -11.43 10.04 -2.49
N TYR A 30 -10.38 9.44 -1.94
CA TYR A 30 -9.98 8.07 -2.28
C TYR A 30 -10.98 7.01 -1.86
N ALA A 31 -11.58 7.18 -0.67
CA ALA A 31 -12.60 6.25 -0.21
C ALA A 31 -13.82 6.29 -1.12
N ILE A 32 -14.26 7.49 -1.54
CA ILE A 32 -15.42 7.65 -2.44
C ILE A 32 -15.09 7.09 -3.84
N GLU A 33 -13.92 7.39 -4.37
CA GLU A 33 -13.46 6.84 -5.64
C GLU A 33 -13.45 5.31 -5.63
N PHE A 34 -12.89 4.71 -4.58
CA PHE A 34 -12.92 3.25 -4.38
C PHE A 34 -14.36 2.70 -4.31
N LEU A 35 -15.28 3.41 -3.63
CA LEU A 35 -16.67 2.97 -3.52
C LEU A 35 -17.40 3.03 -4.87
N ILE A 36 -17.16 4.06 -5.67
CA ILE A 36 -17.68 4.16 -7.04
C ILE A 36 -17.22 2.99 -7.88
N GLU A 37 -15.92 2.72 -7.92
CA GLU A 37 -15.34 1.60 -8.66
C GLU A 37 -15.86 0.24 -8.17
N ALA A 38 -16.01 0.07 -6.87
CA ALA A 38 -16.55 -1.16 -6.29
C ALA A 38 -18.01 -1.37 -6.71
N LYS A 39 -18.83 -0.31 -6.73
CA LYS A 39 -20.23 -0.37 -7.17
C LYS A 39 -20.34 -0.74 -8.65
N GLU A 40 -19.51 -0.12 -9.50
CA GLU A 40 -19.47 -0.43 -10.93
C GLU A 40 -19.10 -1.88 -11.23
N ARG A 41 -18.34 -2.50 -10.34
CA ARG A 41 -17.94 -3.93 -10.40
C ARG A 41 -18.94 -4.87 -9.75
N GLY A 42 -20.11 -4.36 -9.33
CA GLY A 42 -21.20 -5.16 -8.75
C GLY A 42 -21.04 -5.51 -7.27
N TYR A 43 -20.10 -4.91 -6.54
CA TYR A 43 -20.04 -5.07 -5.10
C TYR A 43 -21.18 -4.31 -4.41
N TYR A 44 -21.77 -4.95 -3.41
CA TYR A 44 -22.79 -4.30 -2.60
C TYR A 44 -22.18 -3.20 -1.72
N ILE A 45 -22.73 -2.02 -1.79
CA ILE A 45 -22.40 -0.87 -0.95
C ILE A 45 -23.70 -0.35 -0.32
N PRO A 46 -23.74 -0.15 1.01
CA PRO A 46 -24.91 0.43 1.67
C PRO A 46 -25.26 1.78 1.05
N GLU A 47 -26.53 1.98 0.71
CA GLU A 47 -27.00 3.21 0.04
C GLU A 47 -26.70 4.45 0.88
N ALA A 48 -26.99 4.40 2.19
CA ALA A 48 -26.68 5.48 3.12
C ALA A 48 -25.20 5.88 3.14
N MET A 49 -24.28 4.94 2.85
CA MET A 49 -22.86 5.24 2.78
C MET A 49 -22.54 6.18 1.61
N PHE A 50 -23.19 5.96 0.45
CA PHE A 50 -23.06 6.84 -0.71
C PHE A 50 -23.76 8.17 -0.51
N GLU A 51 -24.98 8.17 -0.01
CA GLU A 51 -25.76 9.39 0.24
C GLU A 51 -25.02 10.33 1.20
N ASN A 52 -24.45 9.77 2.27
CA ASN A 52 -23.66 10.57 3.22
C ASN A 52 -22.40 11.14 2.54
N ALA A 53 -21.67 10.32 1.77
CA ALA A 53 -20.48 10.76 1.06
C ALA A 53 -20.79 11.84 0.02
N GLN A 54 -21.87 11.68 -0.74
CA GLN A 54 -22.36 12.67 -1.72
C GLN A 54 -22.75 13.99 -1.03
N SER A 55 -23.48 13.92 0.10
CA SER A 55 -23.85 15.08 0.89
C SER A 55 -22.62 15.85 1.38
N TYR A 56 -21.60 15.12 1.83
CA TYR A 56 -20.32 15.72 2.23
C TYR A 56 -19.63 16.42 1.06
N LEU A 57 -19.49 15.76 -0.10
CA LEU A 57 -18.86 16.37 -1.28
C LEU A 57 -19.58 17.65 -1.70
N ASN A 58 -20.91 17.66 -1.70
CA ASN A 58 -21.69 18.86 -1.99
C ASN A 58 -21.42 19.99 -1.00
N SER A 59 -21.27 19.66 0.30
CA SER A 59 -21.02 20.66 1.34
C SER A 59 -19.65 21.34 1.20
N ILE A 60 -18.66 20.65 0.61
CA ILE A 60 -17.30 21.17 0.42
C ILE A 60 -17.03 21.68 -1.00
N ALA A 61 -17.91 21.44 -1.97
CA ALA A 61 -17.67 21.74 -3.38
C ALA A 61 -17.36 23.23 -3.66
N MET A 62 -17.83 24.15 -2.81
CA MET A 62 -17.57 25.59 -2.91
C MET A 62 -16.22 26.01 -2.32
N ARG A 63 -15.56 25.17 -1.53
CA ARG A 63 -14.29 25.48 -0.88
C ARG A 63 -13.15 25.53 -1.91
N VAL A 64 -12.10 26.30 -1.60
CA VAL A 64 -10.91 26.49 -2.47
C VAL A 64 -9.65 25.84 -1.90
N ASP A 65 -9.69 25.46 -0.63
CA ASP A 65 -8.62 24.85 0.13
C ASP A 65 -8.62 23.30 0.09
N ILE A 66 -9.23 22.74 -0.95
CA ILE A 66 -9.39 21.31 -1.15
C ILE A 66 -9.04 20.93 -2.59
N PRO A 67 -8.84 19.64 -2.93
CA PRO A 67 -8.72 19.15 -4.29
C PRO A 67 -10.04 19.30 -5.07
N LYS A 68 -10.38 20.53 -5.40
CA LYS A 68 -11.71 20.90 -5.94
C LYS A 68 -12.04 20.19 -7.25
N ALA A 69 -11.07 20.01 -8.14
CA ALA A 69 -11.27 19.30 -9.39
C ALA A 69 -11.68 17.84 -9.17
N ASP A 70 -11.04 17.13 -8.21
CA ASP A 70 -11.40 15.77 -7.85
C ASP A 70 -12.80 15.70 -7.24
N VAL A 71 -13.17 16.63 -6.35
CA VAL A 71 -14.53 16.71 -5.78
C VAL A 71 -15.58 16.87 -6.88
N LEU A 72 -15.36 17.77 -7.84
CA LEU A 72 -16.29 18.00 -8.96
C LEU A 72 -16.39 16.77 -9.88
N TYR A 73 -15.27 16.08 -10.11
CA TYR A 73 -15.27 14.84 -10.88
C TYR A 73 -16.04 13.72 -10.18
N LEU A 74 -15.88 13.58 -8.86
CA LEU A 74 -16.59 12.57 -8.07
C LEU A 74 -18.09 12.84 -8.04
N LEU A 75 -18.53 14.10 -7.87
CA LEU A 75 -19.94 14.47 -7.95
C LEU A 75 -20.52 14.14 -9.33
N ALA A 76 -19.80 14.44 -10.41
CA ALA A 76 -20.21 14.06 -11.77
C ALA A 76 -20.31 12.53 -11.93
N SER A 77 -19.39 11.77 -11.33
CA SER A 77 -19.38 10.30 -11.34
C SER A 77 -20.52 9.69 -10.51
N LEU A 78 -21.01 10.41 -9.51
CA LEU A 78 -22.17 10.02 -8.69
C LEU A 78 -23.53 10.43 -9.32
N ASN A 79 -23.55 10.96 -10.54
CA ASN A 79 -24.70 11.53 -11.22
C ASN A 79 -25.34 12.72 -10.48
N ASP A 80 -24.54 13.47 -9.73
CA ASP A 80 -24.96 14.67 -9.01
C ASP A 80 -23.98 15.84 -9.29
N PRO A 81 -23.81 16.23 -10.56
CA PRO A 81 -22.79 17.20 -10.95
C PRO A 81 -23.15 18.61 -10.45
N ASN A 82 -22.18 19.25 -9.82
CA ASN A 82 -22.27 20.68 -9.50
C ASN A 82 -21.78 21.53 -10.68
N VAL A 83 -22.60 21.64 -11.73
CA VAL A 83 -22.24 22.33 -12.98
C VAL A 83 -21.87 23.79 -12.73
N SER A 84 -22.55 24.47 -11.79
CA SER A 84 -22.23 25.85 -11.42
C SER A 84 -20.80 26.00 -10.95
N GLU A 85 -20.38 25.14 -10.02
CA GLU A 85 -19.00 25.15 -9.49
C GLU A 85 -17.97 24.69 -10.53
N MET A 86 -18.33 23.76 -11.42
CA MET A 86 -17.47 23.39 -12.56
C MET A 86 -17.20 24.61 -13.46
N ASN A 87 -18.23 25.39 -13.81
CA ASN A 87 -18.08 26.59 -14.61
C ASN A 87 -17.29 27.68 -13.86
N ILE A 88 -17.54 27.88 -12.56
CA ILE A 88 -16.77 28.82 -11.75
C ILE A 88 -15.29 28.41 -11.71
N PHE A 89 -15.00 27.12 -11.55
CA PHE A 89 -13.63 26.63 -11.58
C PHE A 89 -12.98 26.88 -12.94
N PHE A 90 -13.69 26.59 -14.03
CA PHE A 90 -13.19 26.80 -15.39
C PHE A 90 -12.89 28.28 -15.64
N ASP A 91 -13.82 29.19 -15.30
CA ASP A 91 -13.67 30.60 -15.58
C ASP A 91 -12.61 31.30 -14.72
N LYS A 92 -12.49 30.93 -13.43
CA LYS A 92 -11.66 31.66 -12.48
C LYS A 92 -10.32 30.99 -12.17
N TYR A 93 -10.26 29.68 -12.13
CA TYR A 93 -9.11 28.94 -11.59
C TYR A 93 -8.39 28.07 -12.63
N TYR A 94 -9.08 27.65 -13.69
CA TYR A 94 -8.54 26.69 -14.66
C TYR A 94 -7.22 27.13 -15.28
N LYS A 95 -7.05 28.43 -15.59
CA LYS A 95 -5.84 28.95 -16.21
C LYS A 95 -4.59 28.61 -15.38
N ASP A 96 -4.67 28.82 -14.07
CA ASP A 96 -3.56 28.69 -13.12
C ASP A 96 -3.54 27.32 -12.42
N ALA A 97 -4.53 26.49 -12.65
CA ALA A 97 -4.61 25.13 -12.08
C ALA A 97 -3.49 24.21 -12.60
N SER A 98 -3.17 23.18 -11.85
CA SER A 98 -2.22 22.14 -12.25
C SER A 98 -2.68 21.44 -13.53
N LEU A 99 -1.74 20.81 -14.25
CA LEU A 99 -2.09 20.05 -15.45
C LEU A 99 -3.07 18.91 -15.12
N VAL A 100 -2.90 18.25 -14.00
CA VAL A 100 -3.78 17.16 -13.55
C VAL A 100 -5.18 17.70 -13.24
N ASP A 101 -5.29 18.81 -12.50
CA ASP A 101 -6.60 19.43 -12.19
C ASP A 101 -7.35 19.84 -13.46
N LYS A 102 -6.61 20.36 -14.45
CA LYS A 102 -7.19 20.69 -15.78
C LYS A 102 -7.80 19.45 -16.43
N TRP A 103 -7.04 18.34 -16.48
CA TRP A 103 -7.53 17.08 -17.03
C TRP A 103 -8.70 16.50 -16.21
N THR A 104 -8.63 16.60 -14.87
CA THR A 104 -9.69 16.13 -13.96
C THR A 104 -11.00 16.88 -14.23
N LEU A 105 -10.96 18.21 -14.32
CA LEU A 105 -12.15 19.01 -14.61
C LEU A 105 -12.73 18.66 -15.98
N LEU A 106 -11.89 18.50 -17.01
CA LEU A 106 -12.36 18.10 -18.34
C LEU A 106 -12.96 16.69 -18.33
N GLY A 107 -12.42 15.77 -17.51
CA GLY A 107 -13.03 14.49 -17.23
C GLY A 107 -14.42 14.61 -16.61
N ALA A 108 -14.61 15.55 -15.68
CA ALA A 108 -15.92 15.83 -15.09
C ALA A 108 -16.93 16.32 -16.15
N TYR A 109 -16.52 17.22 -17.04
CA TYR A 109 -17.38 17.63 -18.17
C TYR A 109 -17.72 16.45 -19.11
N ALA A 110 -16.77 15.56 -19.37
CA ALA A 110 -17.03 14.37 -20.18
C ALA A 110 -18.03 13.42 -19.52
N LYS A 111 -17.99 13.26 -18.18
CA LYS A 111 -18.94 12.46 -17.38
C LYS A 111 -20.38 12.96 -17.51
N ILE A 112 -20.59 14.27 -17.59
CA ILE A 112 -21.93 14.86 -17.73
C ILE A 112 -22.41 14.99 -19.19
N GLY A 113 -21.64 14.43 -20.14
CA GLY A 113 -21.99 14.41 -21.55
C GLY A 113 -21.37 15.52 -22.40
N GLU A 114 -20.70 16.53 -21.82
CA GLU A 114 -20.05 17.65 -22.50
C GLU A 114 -18.69 17.26 -23.12
N LYS A 115 -18.68 16.12 -23.84
CA LYS A 115 -17.45 15.56 -24.42
C LYS A 115 -16.81 16.44 -25.48
N ASP A 116 -17.62 17.14 -26.29
CA ASP A 116 -17.10 18.01 -27.36
C ASP A 116 -16.39 19.24 -26.78
N PHE A 117 -16.95 19.82 -25.71
CA PHE A 117 -16.29 20.89 -24.96
C PHE A 117 -14.98 20.37 -24.33
N ALA A 118 -15.04 19.22 -23.66
CA ALA A 118 -13.88 18.64 -23.02
C ALA A 118 -12.73 18.34 -24.02
N ARG A 119 -13.04 17.79 -25.19
CA ARG A 119 -12.07 17.53 -26.28
C ARG A 119 -11.42 18.81 -26.80
N LYS A 120 -12.21 19.81 -27.09
CA LYS A 120 -11.72 21.11 -27.59
C LYS A 120 -10.74 21.77 -26.63
N GLU A 121 -11.00 21.70 -25.33
CA GLU A 121 -10.11 22.26 -24.31
C GLU A 121 -8.89 21.34 -24.05
N ALA A 122 -9.07 20.02 -24.07
CA ALA A 122 -8.00 19.04 -23.91
C ALA A 122 -6.94 19.10 -25.03
N GLU A 123 -7.32 19.47 -26.26
CA GLU A 123 -6.39 19.67 -27.38
C GLU A 123 -5.34 20.76 -27.10
N LYS A 124 -5.65 21.69 -26.21
CA LYS A 124 -4.75 22.78 -25.81
C LYS A 124 -3.77 22.38 -24.72
N LEU A 125 -3.93 21.20 -24.11
CA LEU A 125 -3.16 20.76 -22.97
C LEU A 125 -2.04 19.78 -23.37
N PRO A 126 -0.90 19.82 -22.64
CA PRO A 126 0.06 18.73 -22.68
C PRO A 126 -0.64 17.40 -22.29
N LYS A 127 -0.33 16.32 -23.02
CA LYS A 127 -0.88 14.99 -22.76
C LYS A 127 -0.09 14.22 -21.69
N LYS A 128 1.03 14.75 -21.24
CA LYS A 128 1.92 14.11 -20.26
C LYS A 128 2.46 15.19 -19.32
N ALA A 129 2.47 14.88 -18.04
CA ALA A 129 3.17 15.69 -17.04
C ALA A 129 4.69 15.55 -17.23
N GLU A 130 5.38 16.69 -17.16
CA GLU A 130 6.84 16.74 -17.20
C GLU A 130 7.40 16.65 -15.79
N VAL A 131 8.60 16.05 -15.68
CA VAL A 131 9.37 16.05 -14.44
C VAL A 131 9.85 17.46 -14.18
N LYS A 132 9.45 18.06 -13.07
CA LYS A 132 9.97 19.33 -12.59
C LYS A 132 10.80 19.09 -11.32
N ASP A 133 11.96 19.69 -11.26
CA ASP A 133 12.84 19.67 -10.07
C ASP A 133 13.23 18.28 -9.57
N GLY A 134 13.29 17.30 -10.46
CA GLY A 134 13.65 15.91 -10.13
C GLY A 134 12.56 15.12 -9.40
N ILE A 135 11.41 15.72 -9.15
CA ILE A 135 10.27 15.05 -8.52
C ILE A 135 9.34 14.54 -9.63
N TYR A 136 9.20 13.23 -9.69
CA TYR A 136 8.29 12.54 -10.60
C TYR A 136 7.14 11.94 -9.79
N TYR A 137 5.95 12.44 -10.04
CA TYR A 137 4.73 11.84 -9.51
C TYR A 137 4.16 10.88 -10.53
N ALA A 138 4.38 9.60 -10.33
CA ALA A 138 3.95 8.54 -11.26
C ALA A 138 2.42 8.51 -11.46
N ASP A 139 1.67 8.92 -10.45
CA ASP A 139 0.21 9.00 -10.49
C ASP A 139 -0.32 10.11 -11.40
N GLN A 140 0.42 11.19 -11.60
CA GLN A 140 -0.03 12.30 -12.47
C GLN A 140 -0.30 11.83 -13.89
N ASN A 141 0.63 11.08 -14.47
CA ASN A 141 0.46 10.51 -15.80
C ASN A 141 -0.65 9.44 -15.86
N ALA A 142 -0.82 8.68 -14.78
CA ALA A 142 -1.91 7.74 -14.67
C ALA A 142 -3.28 8.45 -14.63
N LYS A 143 -3.42 9.50 -13.82
CA LYS A 143 -4.63 10.33 -13.79
C LYS A 143 -4.93 10.96 -15.16
N ILE A 144 -3.94 11.55 -15.81
CA ILE A 144 -4.11 12.13 -17.16
C ILE A 144 -4.58 11.06 -18.15
N LEU A 145 -3.99 9.85 -18.12
CA LEU A 145 -4.41 8.75 -18.99
C LEU A 145 -5.85 8.36 -18.77
N ARG A 146 -6.29 8.30 -17.51
CA ARG A 146 -7.67 8.00 -17.15
C ARG A 146 -8.64 9.03 -17.72
N TYR A 147 -8.42 10.31 -17.47
CA TYR A 147 -9.28 11.38 -17.97
C TYR A 147 -9.23 11.51 -19.48
N TYR A 148 -8.07 11.30 -20.10
CA TYR A 148 -7.99 11.20 -21.55
C TYR A 148 -8.89 10.07 -22.09
N THR A 149 -8.82 8.88 -21.47
CA THR A 149 -9.65 7.75 -21.87
C THR A 149 -11.14 8.03 -21.73
N GLU A 150 -11.55 8.72 -20.67
CA GLU A 150 -12.93 9.16 -20.46
C GLU A 150 -13.41 10.12 -21.56
N ILE A 151 -12.59 11.10 -21.92
CA ILE A 151 -12.91 12.14 -22.90
C ILE A 151 -12.95 11.57 -24.32
N TYR A 152 -11.96 10.78 -24.71
CA TYR A 152 -11.80 10.31 -26.10
C TYR A 152 -12.38 8.91 -26.35
N GLY A 153 -12.70 8.14 -25.31
CA GLY A 153 -13.22 6.78 -25.41
C GLY A 153 -12.15 5.75 -25.78
N SER A 154 -10.86 6.13 -25.75
CA SER A 154 -9.72 5.25 -25.97
C SER A 154 -8.47 5.82 -25.30
N PRO A 155 -7.54 4.99 -24.80
CA PRO A 155 -6.31 5.48 -24.19
C PRO A 155 -5.37 6.12 -25.23
N GLU A 156 -4.61 7.15 -24.83
CA GLU A 156 -3.53 7.69 -25.65
C GLU A 156 -2.36 6.66 -25.66
N PRO A 157 -1.95 6.17 -26.86
CA PRO A 157 -1.03 5.02 -26.91
C PRO A 157 0.35 5.25 -26.28
N SER A 158 0.92 6.45 -26.45
CA SER A 158 2.26 6.75 -25.91
C SER A 158 2.22 6.95 -24.39
N LEU A 159 1.17 7.59 -23.91
CA LEU A 159 0.95 7.78 -22.48
C LEU A 159 0.65 6.44 -21.79
N TYR A 160 -0.21 5.60 -22.40
CA TYR A 160 -0.47 4.24 -21.90
C TYR A 160 0.81 3.42 -21.78
N SER A 161 1.65 3.46 -22.83
CA SER A 161 2.94 2.76 -22.81
C SER A 161 3.88 3.29 -21.74
N SER A 162 3.88 4.59 -21.50
CA SER A 162 4.66 5.23 -20.43
C SER A 162 4.20 4.78 -19.04
N VAL A 163 2.89 4.83 -18.78
CA VAL A 163 2.30 4.39 -17.48
C VAL A 163 2.54 2.88 -17.25
N LEU A 164 2.41 2.06 -18.29
CA LEU A 164 2.73 0.64 -18.24
C LEU A 164 4.22 0.40 -17.96
N GLY A 165 5.11 1.24 -18.53
CA GLY A 165 6.54 1.22 -18.23
C GLY A 165 6.83 1.47 -16.77
N THR A 166 6.22 2.50 -16.19
CA THR A 166 6.32 2.81 -14.74
C THR A 166 5.79 1.65 -13.89
N ALA A 167 4.66 1.05 -14.26
CA ALA A 167 4.12 -0.12 -13.55
C ALA A 167 5.06 -1.34 -13.52
N LYS A 168 5.96 -1.45 -14.49
CA LYS A 168 6.93 -2.54 -14.63
C LYS A 168 8.33 -2.19 -14.13
N SER A 169 8.57 -0.95 -13.80
CA SER A 169 9.86 -0.50 -13.27
C SER A 169 10.08 -1.00 -11.85
N ASP A 170 11.33 -1.04 -11.43
CA ASP A 170 11.68 -1.32 -10.03
C ASP A 170 11.67 -0.02 -9.17
N GLU A 171 11.12 1.07 -9.70
CA GLU A 171 10.98 2.33 -8.96
C GLU A 171 10.06 2.14 -7.74
N TRP A 172 10.42 2.81 -6.67
CA TRP A 172 9.59 2.85 -5.49
C TRP A 172 8.32 3.69 -5.78
N LEU A 173 7.17 3.07 -5.58
CA LEU A 173 5.86 3.70 -5.74
C LEU A 173 5.06 3.54 -4.46
N THR A 174 4.43 4.60 -4.02
CA THR A 174 3.48 4.57 -2.92
C THR A 174 2.28 3.68 -3.27
N THR A 175 1.55 3.24 -2.26
CA THR A 175 0.29 2.49 -2.46
C THR A 175 -0.69 3.28 -3.31
N PHE A 176 -0.71 4.58 -3.12
CA PHE A 176 -1.56 5.52 -3.82
C PHE A 176 -1.22 5.62 -5.32
N GLU A 177 0.05 5.83 -5.67
CA GLU A 177 0.50 5.85 -7.06
C GLU A 177 0.21 4.52 -7.76
N LYS A 178 0.46 3.40 -7.08
CA LYS A 178 0.11 2.06 -7.58
C LYS A 178 -1.38 1.92 -7.88
N ALA A 179 -2.25 2.44 -7.01
CA ALA A 179 -3.70 2.39 -7.21
C ALA A 179 -4.12 3.14 -8.47
N HIS A 180 -3.65 4.38 -8.66
CA HIS A 180 -3.97 5.18 -9.86
C HIS A 180 -3.41 4.55 -11.14
N ILE A 181 -2.20 4.00 -11.10
CA ILE A 181 -1.60 3.31 -12.25
C ILE A 181 -2.45 2.10 -12.65
N VAL A 182 -2.81 1.25 -11.67
CA VAL A 182 -3.63 0.06 -11.94
C VAL A 182 -5.01 0.46 -12.48
N GLN A 183 -5.64 1.47 -11.91
CA GLN A 183 -6.94 1.96 -12.34
C GLN A 183 -6.89 2.49 -13.78
N ALA A 184 -5.93 3.35 -14.10
CA ALA A 184 -5.81 3.93 -15.45
C ALA A 184 -5.53 2.86 -16.52
N LEU A 185 -4.68 1.88 -16.23
CA LEU A 185 -4.41 0.77 -17.14
C LEU A 185 -5.65 -0.13 -17.31
N ALA A 186 -6.37 -0.44 -16.23
CA ALA A 186 -7.59 -1.24 -16.30
C ALA A 186 -8.71 -0.56 -17.10
N GLU A 187 -8.87 0.75 -16.96
CA GLU A 187 -9.84 1.51 -17.77
C GLU A 187 -9.44 1.56 -19.25
N GLY A 188 -8.15 1.74 -19.54
CA GLY A 188 -7.63 1.67 -20.91
C GLY A 188 -7.88 0.32 -21.58
N GLU A 189 -7.74 -0.78 -20.84
CA GLU A 189 -8.05 -2.13 -21.34
C GLU A 189 -9.55 -2.34 -21.59
N LYS A 190 -10.44 -1.79 -20.75
CA LYS A 190 -11.91 -1.92 -20.95
C LYS A 190 -12.38 -1.37 -22.30
N VAL A 191 -11.78 -0.27 -22.75
CA VAL A 191 -12.18 0.43 -23.98
C VAL A 191 -11.31 0.08 -25.19
N SER A 192 -10.31 -0.78 -25.02
CA SER A 192 -9.46 -1.23 -26.12
C SER A 192 -10.28 -2.07 -27.11
N PRO A 193 -10.28 -1.74 -28.41
CA PRO A 193 -11.04 -2.50 -29.42
C PRO A 193 -10.49 -3.92 -29.65
N GLU A 194 -9.36 -4.27 -29.06
CA GLU A 194 -8.73 -5.58 -29.21
C GLU A 194 -9.28 -6.68 -28.29
N LYS A 195 -10.41 -6.49 -27.64
CA LYS A 195 -11.15 -7.57 -26.95
C LYS A 195 -11.70 -8.59 -27.96
N LYS A 196 -10.81 -9.17 -28.75
CA LYS A 196 -11.12 -10.34 -29.56
C LYS A 196 -10.92 -11.58 -28.69
N ASN A 197 -11.78 -12.57 -28.91
CA ASN A 197 -11.70 -13.88 -28.28
C ASN A 197 -10.26 -14.39 -28.29
N LEU A 198 -9.61 -14.29 -27.13
CA LEU A 198 -8.25 -14.81 -26.97
C LEU A 198 -8.36 -16.31 -26.80
N SER A 199 -7.69 -17.04 -27.67
CA SER A 199 -7.59 -18.49 -27.57
C SER A 199 -6.16 -18.92 -27.28
N PHE A 200 -5.99 -19.96 -26.50
CA PHE A 200 -4.70 -20.53 -26.18
C PHE A 200 -4.80 -22.04 -25.97
N LYS A 201 -3.69 -22.70 -26.13
CA LYS A 201 -3.53 -24.11 -25.87
C LYS A 201 -2.79 -24.30 -24.55
N LEU A 202 -3.45 -24.98 -23.59
CA LEU A 202 -2.84 -25.39 -22.33
C LEU A 202 -2.38 -26.85 -22.46
N ILE A 203 -1.12 -27.11 -22.14
CA ILE A 203 -0.57 -28.46 -22.13
C ILE A 203 -0.04 -28.74 -20.73
N VAL A 204 -0.61 -29.74 -20.06
CA VAL A 204 -0.18 -30.18 -18.73
C VAL A 204 0.24 -31.65 -18.84
N ASP A 205 1.52 -31.92 -18.60
CA ASP A 205 2.11 -33.27 -18.70
C ASP A 205 1.78 -33.97 -20.04
N GLY A 206 1.83 -33.19 -21.13
CA GLY A 206 1.55 -33.69 -22.50
C GLY A 206 0.07 -33.78 -22.88
N LYS A 207 -0.87 -33.55 -21.97
CA LYS A 207 -2.31 -33.46 -22.28
C LYS A 207 -2.67 -32.07 -22.75
N GLU A 208 -3.15 -31.95 -23.96
CA GLU A 208 -3.52 -30.68 -24.58
C GLU A 208 -5.01 -30.36 -24.39
N GLN A 209 -5.29 -29.07 -24.11
CA GLN A 209 -6.64 -28.52 -24.07
C GLN A 209 -6.65 -27.19 -24.83
N ASN A 210 -7.61 -27.01 -25.74
CA ASN A 210 -7.84 -25.72 -26.39
C ASN A 210 -8.84 -24.94 -25.53
N LEU A 211 -8.47 -23.74 -25.16
CA LEU A 211 -9.23 -22.89 -24.24
C LEU A 211 -9.43 -21.51 -24.86
N GLU A 212 -10.57 -20.91 -24.53
CA GLU A 212 -10.89 -19.53 -24.90
C GLU A 212 -11.05 -18.71 -23.64
N LEU A 213 -10.55 -17.48 -23.68
CA LEU A 213 -10.77 -16.48 -22.64
C LEU A 213 -12.20 -15.93 -22.78
N LYS A 214 -13.04 -16.22 -21.81
CA LYS A 214 -14.33 -15.57 -21.65
C LYS A 214 -14.11 -14.35 -20.76
N ASP A 215 -14.63 -13.21 -21.17
CA ASP A 215 -14.49 -11.93 -20.45
C ASP A 215 -13.05 -11.46 -20.22
N GLY A 216 -12.09 -11.93 -21.02
CA GLY A 216 -10.71 -11.51 -20.96
C GLY A 216 -9.85 -12.20 -19.91
N GLU A 217 -10.41 -13.14 -19.12
CA GLU A 217 -9.67 -13.85 -18.07
C GLU A 217 -9.95 -15.37 -18.08
N TYR A 218 -8.93 -16.13 -17.76
CA TYR A 218 -9.04 -17.55 -17.46
C TYR A 218 -8.18 -17.88 -16.24
N THR A 219 -8.80 -18.35 -15.19
CA THR A 219 -8.09 -18.77 -13.97
C THR A 219 -8.18 -20.29 -13.80
N LEU A 220 -7.04 -20.94 -13.75
CA LEU A 220 -6.92 -22.35 -13.43
C LEU A 220 -6.45 -22.51 -11.97
N LYS A 221 -7.34 -23.02 -11.11
CA LYS A 221 -7.04 -23.27 -9.70
C LYS A 221 -6.72 -24.74 -9.47
N ASN A 222 -5.81 -25.00 -8.53
CA ASN A 222 -5.50 -26.35 -8.02
C ASN A 222 -5.03 -27.34 -9.09
N LEU A 223 -3.95 -27.01 -9.81
CA LEU A 223 -3.28 -27.94 -10.72
C LEU A 223 -2.75 -29.21 -10.04
N GLY A 224 -2.91 -29.32 -8.71
CA GLY A 224 -2.52 -30.47 -7.92
C GLY A 224 -1.06 -30.83 -8.17
N ILE A 225 -0.13 -29.96 -7.79
CA ILE A 225 1.29 -30.26 -7.81
C ILE A 225 1.54 -31.35 -6.79
N LYS A 226 1.59 -32.58 -7.25
CA LYS A 226 2.19 -33.68 -6.50
C LYS A 226 3.71 -33.60 -6.71
N GLU A 227 4.47 -34.30 -5.88
CA GLU A 227 5.92 -34.26 -5.68
C GLU A 227 6.83 -34.15 -6.93
N ASN A 228 6.29 -34.40 -8.11
CA ASN A 228 7.01 -34.21 -9.38
C ASN A 228 6.49 -32.96 -10.10
N ALA A 229 7.38 -32.02 -10.35
CA ALA A 229 7.07 -30.80 -11.09
C ALA A 229 6.40 -31.12 -12.42
N LYS A 230 5.15 -30.71 -12.57
CA LYS A 230 4.43 -30.82 -13.84
C LYS A 230 4.96 -29.83 -14.84
N LYS A 231 5.14 -30.27 -16.06
CA LYS A 231 5.49 -29.38 -17.18
C LYS A 231 4.21 -28.75 -17.69
N ILE A 232 4.07 -27.44 -17.48
CA ILE A 232 2.98 -26.64 -18.01
C ILE A 232 3.49 -25.86 -19.21
N VAL A 233 2.84 -25.98 -20.35
CA VAL A 233 3.14 -25.18 -21.54
C VAL A 233 1.87 -24.47 -21.97
N ILE A 234 1.97 -23.16 -22.16
CA ILE A 234 0.90 -22.34 -22.69
C ILE A 234 1.33 -21.81 -24.05
N LYS A 235 0.51 -22.11 -25.06
CA LYS A 235 0.73 -21.62 -26.43
C LYS A 235 -0.39 -20.67 -26.78
N ASN A 236 -0.06 -19.41 -27.01
CA ASN A 236 -1.00 -18.45 -27.56
C ASN A 236 -1.37 -18.87 -28.99
N THR A 237 -2.65 -19.05 -29.26
CA THR A 237 -3.19 -19.39 -30.58
C THR A 237 -3.96 -18.25 -31.22
N SER A 238 -4.05 -17.10 -30.54
CA SER A 238 -4.68 -15.87 -31.04
C SER A 238 -3.63 -14.91 -31.62
N THR A 239 -4.10 -13.90 -32.33
CA THR A 239 -3.25 -12.82 -32.89
C THR A 239 -2.88 -11.74 -31.86
N SER A 240 -3.62 -11.68 -30.75
CA SER A 240 -3.42 -10.70 -29.67
C SER A 240 -2.47 -11.23 -28.59
N LYS A 241 -1.85 -10.33 -27.82
CA LYS A 241 -0.95 -10.72 -26.72
C LYS A 241 -1.71 -11.45 -25.60
N LEU A 242 -1.15 -12.54 -25.14
CA LEU A 242 -1.62 -13.28 -23.96
C LEU A 242 -0.67 -13.04 -22.78
N TYR A 243 -1.21 -12.52 -21.69
CA TYR A 243 -0.47 -12.36 -20.43
C TYR A 243 -0.73 -13.57 -19.55
N VAL A 244 0.33 -14.12 -18.98
CA VAL A 244 0.26 -15.31 -18.14
C VAL A 244 0.93 -15.03 -16.81
N ASN A 245 0.18 -15.20 -15.72
CA ASN A 245 0.70 -15.18 -14.36
C ASN A 245 0.58 -16.59 -13.77
N SER A 246 1.65 -17.04 -13.13
CA SER A 246 1.61 -18.29 -12.35
C SER A 246 2.19 -18.07 -10.97
N PHE A 247 1.52 -18.60 -9.95
CA PHE A 247 2.06 -18.60 -8.60
C PHE A 247 1.80 -19.95 -7.95
N VAL A 248 2.77 -20.37 -7.16
CA VAL A 248 2.69 -21.58 -6.35
C VAL A 248 2.68 -21.15 -4.89
N LYS A 249 1.68 -21.64 -4.15
CA LYS A 249 1.60 -21.45 -2.71
C LYS A 249 1.61 -22.81 -2.02
N GLY A 250 2.54 -22.98 -1.11
CA GLY A 250 2.66 -24.23 -0.35
C GLY A 250 3.63 -24.10 0.82
N LYS A 251 3.65 -25.12 1.67
CA LYS A 251 4.69 -25.27 2.69
C LYS A 251 5.74 -26.25 2.17
N PRO A 252 7.04 -25.92 2.22
CA PRO A 252 8.10 -26.86 1.84
C PRO A 252 8.05 -28.09 2.76
N VAL A 253 8.23 -29.29 2.20
CA VAL A 253 8.24 -30.55 2.94
C VAL A 253 9.46 -30.63 3.88
N LYS A 254 10.56 -30.06 3.43
CA LYS A 254 11.78 -29.84 4.24
C LYS A 254 12.13 -28.37 4.15
N TYR A 255 11.92 -27.65 5.23
CA TYR A 255 12.32 -26.26 5.35
C TYR A 255 13.49 -26.21 6.34
N GLU A 256 14.67 -25.87 5.85
CA GLU A 256 15.80 -25.48 6.69
C GLU A 256 15.81 -23.97 6.79
N GLU A 257 15.56 -23.49 7.96
CA GLU A 257 15.72 -22.07 8.28
C GLU A 257 17.18 -21.67 8.16
N LYS A 258 17.46 -20.62 7.40
CA LYS A 258 18.82 -20.09 7.21
C LYS A 258 18.84 -18.61 7.52
N ASP A 259 19.99 -18.15 7.99
CA ASP A 259 20.23 -16.72 8.09
C ASP A 259 20.27 -16.12 6.68
N GLU A 260 19.59 -15.00 6.50
CA GLU A 260 19.56 -14.23 5.24
C GLU A 260 19.91 -12.78 5.54
N SER A 261 20.66 -12.16 4.64
CA SER A 261 20.96 -10.73 4.66
C SER A 261 20.99 -10.22 3.23
N LYS A 262 20.21 -9.17 2.98
CA LYS A 262 20.24 -8.45 1.71
C LYS A 262 20.20 -6.95 2.01
N ASN A 263 21.33 -6.28 1.88
CA ASN A 263 21.52 -4.85 2.13
C ASN A 263 21.16 -4.35 3.56
N ILE A 264 20.75 -5.24 4.47
CA ILE A 264 20.61 -5.00 5.90
C ILE A 264 21.38 -6.10 6.63
N THR A 265 22.18 -5.72 7.63
CA THR A 265 22.84 -6.64 8.55
C THR A 265 22.14 -6.59 9.90
N ILE A 266 21.85 -7.74 10.48
CA ILE A 266 21.29 -7.83 11.83
C ILE A 266 22.10 -8.79 12.69
N THR A 267 22.17 -8.49 13.99
CA THR A 267 22.72 -9.38 15.01
C THR A 267 21.73 -9.48 16.17
N ARG A 268 21.80 -10.59 16.89
CA ARG A 268 20.98 -10.84 18.09
C ARG A 268 21.86 -11.41 19.18
N ARG A 269 21.91 -10.74 20.32
CA ARG A 269 22.64 -11.17 21.50
C ARG A 269 21.75 -11.17 22.74
N PHE A 270 22.11 -11.93 23.73
CA PHE A 270 21.38 -12.05 24.99
C PHE A 270 22.29 -11.71 26.15
N VAL A 271 21.81 -10.87 27.05
CA VAL A 271 22.58 -10.43 28.22
C VAL A 271 21.73 -10.55 29.48
N ASP A 272 22.37 -10.74 30.61
CA ASP A 272 21.71 -10.61 31.91
C ASP A 272 21.40 -9.13 32.24
N MET A 273 20.82 -8.90 33.39
CA MET A 273 20.44 -7.53 33.79
C MET A 273 21.67 -6.65 34.10
N SER A 274 22.88 -7.23 34.25
CA SER A 274 24.14 -6.48 34.38
C SER A 274 24.80 -6.15 33.03
N GLY A 275 24.28 -6.67 31.92
CA GLY A 275 24.84 -6.48 30.57
C GLY A 275 25.86 -7.56 30.16
N LYS A 276 26.06 -8.59 30.97
CA LYS A 276 26.95 -9.72 30.64
C LYS A 276 26.23 -10.72 29.72
N GLU A 277 26.89 -11.17 28.66
CA GLU A 277 26.34 -12.20 27.76
C GLU A 277 26.01 -13.51 28.49
N ILE A 278 24.86 -14.09 28.13
CA ILE A 278 24.35 -15.35 28.69
C ILE A 278 23.94 -16.32 27.59
N ASP A 279 24.05 -17.62 27.90
CA ASP A 279 23.48 -18.67 27.05
C ASP A 279 22.00 -18.90 27.42
N VAL A 280 21.10 -18.54 26.52
CA VAL A 280 19.65 -18.67 26.70
C VAL A 280 19.10 -20.05 26.30
N LYS A 281 19.96 -20.98 25.85
CA LYS A 281 19.53 -22.35 25.51
C LYS A 281 19.00 -23.13 26.69
N ASN A 282 19.47 -22.80 27.90
CA ASN A 282 19.04 -23.45 29.14
C ASN A 282 18.91 -22.40 30.25
N LEU A 283 17.71 -21.87 30.43
CA LEU A 283 17.42 -20.91 31.50
C LEU A 283 16.66 -21.58 32.65
N LYS A 284 16.79 -21.02 33.85
CA LYS A 284 15.90 -21.37 34.98
C LYS A 284 14.66 -20.49 34.94
N ALA A 285 13.54 -21.04 35.38
CA ALA A 285 12.34 -20.25 35.58
C ALA A 285 12.60 -19.08 36.55
N GLY A 286 12.10 -17.89 36.25
CA GLY A 286 12.37 -16.65 36.98
C GLY A 286 13.61 -15.89 36.50
N THR A 287 14.43 -16.44 35.58
CA THR A 287 15.58 -15.73 35.05
C THR A 287 15.13 -14.53 34.20
N ARG A 288 15.57 -13.32 34.57
CA ARG A 288 15.41 -12.09 33.82
C ARG A 288 16.62 -11.81 32.95
N PHE A 289 16.39 -11.37 31.73
CA PHE A 289 17.46 -11.12 30.77
C PHE A 289 16.96 -10.17 29.67
N ARG A 290 17.88 -9.69 28.86
CA ARG A 290 17.57 -8.82 27.74
C ARG A 290 18.00 -9.48 26.43
N MET A 291 17.14 -9.36 25.41
CA MET A 291 17.49 -9.63 24.04
C MET A 291 17.83 -8.29 23.37
N ILE A 292 18.99 -8.19 22.78
CA ILE A 292 19.45 -7.01 22.07
C ILE A 292 19.57 -7.36 20.59
N ILE A 293 18.84 -6.63 19.76
CA ILE A 293 18.86 -6.79 18.30
C ILE A 293 19.44 -5.53 17.72
N SER A 294 20.55 -5.66 17.00
CA SER A 294 21.21 -4.57 16.31
C SER A 294 20.94 -4.69 14.81
N SER A 295 20.59 -3.59 14.17
CA SER A 295 20.28 -3.49 12.74
C SER A 295 21.10 -2.39 12.11
N LYS A 296 21.72 -2.67 10.94
CA LYS A 296 22.59 -1.75 10.24
C LYS A 296 22.35 -1.79 8.73
N VAL A 297 22.43 -0.62 8.10
CA VAL A 297 22.50 -0.44 6.65
C VAL A 297 23.72 0.42 6.30
N ASP A 298 24.41 0.09 5.21
CA ASP A 298 25.68 0.76 4.89
C ASP A 298 25.49 2.07 4.09
N ASN A 299 24.62 2.09 3.08
CA ASN A 299 24.62 3.14 2.06
C ASN A 299 23.27 3.82 1.79
N ASN A 300 22.23 3.52 2.54
CA ASN A 300 20.89 4.05 2.26
C ASN A 300 20.20 4.51 3.53
N ASN A 301 19.45 5.59 3.43
CA ASN A 301 18.50 5.96 4.47
C ASN A 301 17.16 5.28 4.17
N LEU A 302 16.60 4.61 5.17
CA LEU A 302 15.36 3.85 5.08
C LEU A 302 14.42 4.31 6.19
N ASP A 303 13.30 4.91 5.82
CA ASP A 303 12.35 5.47 6.81
C ASP A 303 11.35 4.43 7.34
N ASP A 304 11.26 3.26 6.67
CA ASP A 304 10.17 2.31 6.84
C ASP A 304 10.67 0.91 7.17
N ILE A 305 11.48 0.77 8.20
CA ILE A 305 11.94 -0.53 8.66
C ILE A 305 10.94 -1.13 9.63
N SER A 306 10.62 -2.42 9.43
CA SER A 306 9.91 -3.25 10.39
C SER A 306 10.82 -4.34 10.94
N LEU A 307 10.90 -4.45 12.26
CA LEU A 307 11.53 -5.55 12.98
C LEU A 307 10.45 -6.36 13.66
N LEU A 308 10.40 -7.66 13.41
CA LEU A 308 9.49 -8.60 14.06
C LEU A 308 10.26 -9.65 14.84
N GLN A 309 9.97 -9.76 16.15
CA GLN A 309 10.43 -10.83 17.02
C GLN A 309 9.25 -11.52 17.69
N ILE A 310 9.12 -12.81 17.46
CA ILE A 310 8.15 -13.68 18.15
C ILE A 310 8.89 -14.40 19.29
N LEU A 311 8.25 -14.50 20.44
CA LEU A 311 8.82 -15.17 21.62
C LEU A 311 8.46 -16.67 21.67
N PRO A 312 9.31 -17.50 22.27
CA PRO A 312 8.93 -18.86 22.61
C PRO A 312 7.91 -18.83 23.76
N SER A 313 6.95 -19.74 23.79
CA SER A 313 5.87 -19.76 24.79
C SER A 313 6.32 -19.92 26.26
N GLY A 314 7.58 -20.18 26.49
CA GLY A 314 8.16 -20.24 27.82
C GLY A 314 8.75 -18.92 28.33
N TRP A 315 8.77 -17.87 27.52
CA TRP A 315 9.26 -16.54 27.84
C TRP A 315 8.13 -15.51 27.76
N GLU A 316 8.23 -14.48 28.58
CA GLU A 316 7.31 -13.36 28.62
C GLU A 316 8.09 -12.05 28.62
N PHE A 317 7.42 -10.96 28.22
CA PHE A 317 7.97 -9.61 28.36
C PHE A 317 8.04 -9.23 29.82
N ASP A 318 9.18 -8.73 30.28
CA ASP A 318 9.34 -8.24 31.66
C ASP A 318 8.93 -6.79 31.78
N ASN A 319 7.69 -6.56 32.18
CA ASN A 319 7.12 -5.24 32.40
C ASN A 319 7.40 -4.68 33.80
N SER A 320 8.17 -5.37 34.64
CA SER A 320 8.39 -4.98 36.05
C SER A 320 9.36 -3.81 36.23
N GLN A 321 10.13 -3.48 35.22
CA GLN A 321 11.00 -2.29 35.20
C GLN A 321 10.29 -1.15 34.45
N ALA A 322 9.50 -0.39 35.17
CA ALA A 322 8.72 0.73 34.67
C ALA A 322 9.61 1.84 34.08
N GLY A 323 9.65 1.89 32.83
CA GLY A 323 10.17 2.83 31.83
C GLY A 323 9.63 2.46 30.46
N ALA A 324 8.97 1.29 30.35
CA ALA A 324 8.22 0.94 29.16
C ALA A 324 6.99 1.84 29.03
N PRO A 325 6.64 2.31 27.83
CA PRO A 325 5.37 2.99 27.63
C PRO A 325 4.25 2.07 28.14
N GLN A 326 3.49 2.54 29.11
CA GLN A 326 2.32 1.82 29.60
C GLN A 326 1.45 1.46 28.41
N ASN A 327 0.97 0.21 28.38
CA ASN A 327 -0.16 -0.20 27.56
C ASN A 327 -1.35 0.69 27.86
N SER A 328 -1.41 1.83 27.20
CA SER A 328 -2.68 2.39 26.80
C SER A 328 -3.04 1.62 25.53
N ASP A 329 -4.30 1.16 25.41
CA ASP A 329 -4.95 0.90 24.13
C ASP A 329 -4.32 1.77 23.06
N PRO A 330 -4.17 1.33 21.82
CA PRO A 330 -3.58 2.16 20.78
C PRO A 330 -4.31 3.50 20.76
N GLN A 331 -3.90 4.37 21.67
CA GLN A 331 -4.32 5.76 21.63
C GLN A 331 -3.57 6.27 20.40
N VAL A 332 -4.34 6.33 19.32
CA VAL A 332 -4.08 7.24 18.24
C VAL A 332 -3.71 8.57 18.89
N VAL A 333 -2.42 8.86 18.98
CA VAL A 333 -1.98 10.22 19.33
C VAL A 333 -2.52 11.06 18.19
N PRO A 334 -3.49 11.96 18.43
CA PRO A 334 -3.98 12.82 17.38
C PRO A 334 -2.79 13.64 16.93
N MET A 335 -2.38 13.45 15.68
CA MET A 335 -1.43 14.31 15.01
C MET A 335 -2.08 15.70 15.02
N ASN A 336 -1.47 16.63 15.72
CA ASN A 336 -1.98 17.97 15.86
C ASN A 336 -1.88 18.63 14.48
N THR A 337 -2.99 18.74 13.77
CA THR A 337 -3.06 19.31 12.42
C THR A 337 -2.66 20.79 12.37
N ALA A 338 -2.49 21.45 13.53
CA ALA A 338 -1.98 22.81 13.61
C ALA A 338 -0.52 22.96 13.17
N ASP A 339 0.27 21.88 13.11
CA ASP A 339 1.67 21.93 12.71
C ASP A 339 1.89 21.74 11.20
N ILE A 340 0.85 21.40 10.44
CA ILE A 340 0.91 21.20 8.98
C ILE A 340 0.67 22.52 8.22
N ASP A 341 -0.10 23.45 8.78
CA ASP A 341 -0.49 24.70 8.11
C ASP A 341 0.62 25.76 8.06
N ASN A 342 1.77 25.53 8.72
CA ASN A 342 2.92 26.45 8.73
C ASN A 342 4.18 25.93 8.05
N ALA A 343 4.09 24.86 7.26
CA ALA A 343 5.21 24.40 6.44
C ALA A 343 5.37 25.30 5.22
N GLU A 344 6.05 26.45 5.41
CA GLU A 344 6.68 27.17 4.31
C GLU A 344 7.68 26.21 3.64
N TYR A 345 7.56 26.03 2.35
CA TYR A 345 8.50 25.29 1.52
C TYR A 345 9.91 25.84 1.71
N GLY A 346 10.76 25.12 2.46
CA GLY A 346 12.18 25.43 2.55
C GLY A 346 12.84 25.50 3.93
N GLY A 347 12.12 25.17 5.01
CA GLY A 347 12.71 25.07 6.36
C GLY A 347 13.06 23.62 6.72
N GLU A 348 14.28 23.39 7.23
CA GLU A 348 14.66 22.16 7.92
C GLU A 348 13.63 21.90 9.04
N MET A 349 12.76 20.92 8.85
CA MET A 349 11.88 20.45 9.92
C MET A 349 12.73 19.75 10.98
N ASN A 350 12.95 20.38 12.11
CA ASN A 350 13.29 19.71 13.35
C ASN A 350 12.06 18.92 13.81
N ILE A 351 11.86 17.76 13.19
CA ILE A 351 10.90 16.77 13.66
C ILE A 351 11.53 16.16 14.93
N ALA A 352 11.02 16.53 16.09
CA ALA A 352 11.28 15.76 17.32
C ALA A 352 10.96 14.30 17.00
N ASP A 353 11.92 13.41 17.27
CA ASP A 353 12.01 12.01 16.84
C ASP A 353 10.80 11.15 17.30
N ASN A 354 9.64 11.36 16.70
CA ASN A 354 8.43 10.54 16.82
C ASN A 354 8.33 9.49 15.70
N SER A 355 9.41 9.18 15.02
CA SER A 355 9.44 8.30 13.85
C SER A 355 9.42 6.80 14.20
N SER A 356 9.40 6.43 15.48
CA SER A 356 9.42 5.03 15.92
C SER A 356 8.09 4.62 16.54
N TYR A 357 7.55 3.47 16.10
CA TYR A 357 6.33 2.89 16.65
C TYR A 357 6.59 1.45 17.11
N THR A 358 5.96 1.04 18.21
CA THR A 358 6.07 -0.32 18.75
C THR A 358 4.68 -0.95 18.91
N ASP A 359 4.47 -2.12 18.30
CA ASP A 359 3.30 -2.99 18.55
C ASP A 359 3.77 -4.20 19.40
N MET A 360 3.42 -4.19 20.67
CA MET A 360 3.75 -5.26 21.60
C MET A 360 2.50 -6.09 21.92
N ARG A 361 2.62 -7.40 21.79
CA ARG A 361 1.58 -8.39 22.10
C ARG A 361 2.15 -9.47 23.01
N ASP A 362 1.30 -10.33 23.56
CA ASP A 362 1.74 -11.38 24.50
C ASP A 362 2.82 -12.32 23.93
N ASP A 363 2.79 -12.55 22.62
CA ASP A 363 3.65 -13.52 21.93
C ASP A 363 4.73 -12.89 21.05
N ARG A 364 4.69 -11.58 20.82
CA ARG A 364 5.56 -10.90 19.84
C ARG A 364 5.69 -9.41 20.07
N VAL A 365 6.74 -8.85 19.51
CA VAL A 365 6.89 -7.42 19.37
C VAL A 365 7.28 -7.08 17.94
N ALA A 366 6.69 -6.01 17.41
CA ALA A 366 7.07 -5.39 16.16
C ALA A 366 7.48 -3.94 16.42
N TYR A 367 8.65 -3.57 15.91
CA TYR A 367 9.17 -2.21 15.93
C TYR A 367 9.17 -1.64 14.52
N PHE A 368 8.78 -0.39 14.40
CA PHE A 368 8.81 0.36 13.15
C PHE A 368 9.68 1.59 13.38
N PHE A 369 10.71 1.78 12.57
CA PHE A 369 11.71 2.83 12.80
C PHE A 369 12.48 3.17 11.52
N PRO A 370 13.05 4.38 11.42
CA PRO A 370 14.03 4.70 10.39
C PRO A 370 15.39 4.06 10.70
N LEU A 371 16.14 3.71 9.65
CA LEU A 371 17.49 3.19 9.73
C LEU A 371 18.37 3.97 8.75
N TYR A 372 19.32 4.75 9.28
CA TYR A 372 20.15 5.63 8.48
C TYR A 372 21.49 5.00 8.12
N ALA A 373 22.04 5.41 6.98
CA ALA A 373 23.31 4.91 6.47
C ALA A 373 24.45 5.06 7.47
N GLY A 374 25.13 3.94 7.76
CA GLY A 374 26.24 3.89 8.72
C GLY A 374 25.86 3.88 10.19
N GLU A 375 24.57 3.99 10.49
CA GLU A 375 24.04 3.93 11.86
C GLU A 375 23.78 2.48 12.29
N ASP A 376 24.04 2.20 13.56
CA ASP A 376 23.75 0.91 14.20
C ASP A 376 22.59 1.11 15.17
N LYS A 377 21.38 0.67 14.78
CA LYS A 377 20.19 0.79 15.61
C LYS A 377 20.03 -0.42 16.50
N GLU A 378 20.19 -0.24 17.80
CA GLU A 378 19.96 -1.27 18.80
C GLU A 378 18.55 -1.17 19.39
N ILE A 379 17.90 -2.32 19.51
CA ILE A 379 16.59 -2.48 20.16
C ILE A 379 16.76 -3.49 21.29
N GLU A 380 16.41 -3.07 22.51
CA GLU A 380 16.42 -3.89 23.69
C GLU A 380 15.03 -4.39 24.05
N ILE A 381 14.92 -5.69 24.33
CA ILE A 381 13.68 -6.35 24.74
C ILE A 381 13.92 -7.02 26.10
N ASN A 382 13.23 -6.52 27.13
CA ASN A 382 13.30 -7.10 28.47
C ASN A 382 12.43 -8.36 28.57
N LEU A 383 13.00 -9.46 29.01
CA LEU A 383 12.38 -10.78 29.01
C LEU A 383 12.56 -11.48 30.33
N ILE A 384 11.63 -12.41 30.65
CA ILE A 384 11.70 -13.33 31.75
C ILE A 384 11.37 -14.75 31.26
N ALA A 385 12.16 -15.74 31.68
CA ALA A 385 11.85 -17.15 31.48
C ALA A 385 10.82 -17.56 32.53
N VAL A 386 9.65 -18.04 32.14
CA VAL A 386 8.52 -18.28 33.07
C VAL A 386 8.16 -19.74 33.13
N THR A 387 7.78 -20.34 32.01
CA THR A 387 7.20 -21.69 32.02
C THR A 387 8.24 -22.75 31.69
N PRO A 388 8.45 -23.73 32.59
CA PRO A 388 9.38 -24.86 32.32
C PRO A 388 8.93 -25.67 31.10
N GLY A 389 9.89 -26.02 30.23
CA GLY A 389 9.62 -26.78 29.00
C GLY A 389 10.73 -26.63 27.97
N SER A 390 10.55 -27.28 26.84
CA SER A 390 11.39 -27.12 25.64
C SER A 390 10.61 -26.42 24.57
N TYR A 391 11.17 -25.35 24.02
CA TYR A 391 10.52 -24.44 23.09
C TYR A 391 11.45 -24.12 21.95
N ARG A 392 10.87 -23.57 20.88
CA ARG A 392 11.64 -22.97 19.80
C ARG A 392 11.53 -21.46 19.88
N LEU A 393 12.66 -20.76 19.99
CA LEU A 393 12.70 -19.34 19.73
C LEU A 393 12.61 -19.13 18.21
N PRO A 394 11.56 -18.48 17.71
CA PRO A 394 11.46 -18.15 16.29
C PRO A 394 12.55 -17.19 15.82
N GLY A 395 12.78 -17.14 14.52
CA GLY A 395 13.75 -16.22 13.94
C GLY A 395 13.36 -14.76 14.10
N THR A 396 14.37 -13.89 14.02
CA THR A 396 14.20 -12.42 13.97
C THR A 396 14.12 -11.98 12.52
N LYS A 397 13.15 -11.18 12.17
CA LYS A 397 13.00 -10.62 10.83
C LYS A 397 13.11 -9.11 10.85
N VAL A 398 13.92 -8.55 9.96
CA VAL A 398 14.01 -7.10 9.71
C VAL A 398 13.87 -6.87 8.21
N GLU A 399 13.01 -5.95 7.83
CA GLU A 399 12.81 -5.62 6.41
C GLU A 399 12.30 -4.19 6.22
N SER A 400 12.65 -3.58 5.09
CA SER A 400 11.94 -2.39 4.64
C SER A 400 10.53 -2.78 4.18
N MET A 401 9.53 -2.05 4.66
CA MET A 401 8.12 -2.30 4.34
C MET A 401 7.81 -2.11 2.84
N TYR A 402 8.58 -1.28 2.16
CA TYR A 402 8.31 -0.88 0.77
C TYR A 402 9.40 -1.29 -0.22
N ASN A 403 10.60 -1.65 0.25
CA ASN A 403 11.70 -2.07 -0.61
C ASN A 403 12.21 -3.47 -0.26
N LYS A 404 11.73 -4.49 -1.00
CA LYS A 404 12.10 -5.91 -0.84
C LYS A 404 13.59 -6.22 -0.93
N ASP A 405 14.40 -5.27 -1.41
CA ASP A 405 15.84 -5.44 -1.52
C ASP A 405 16.58 -5.18 -0.20
N PHE A 406 15.87 -4.65 0.80
CA PHE A 406 16.40 -4.43 2.14
C PHE A 406 15.70 -5.36 3.12
N ARG A 407 16.34 -6.48 3.45
CA ARG A 407 15.82 -7.45 4.41
C ARG A 407 16.91 -8.28 5.04
N ALA A 408 16.68 -8.74 6.25
CA ALA A 408 17.52 -9.69 6.94
C ALA A 408 16.66 -10.62 7.81
N TYR A 409 17.16 -11.82 8.02
CA TYR A 409 16.53 -12.83 8.84
C TYR A 409 17.60 -13.60 9.61
N LEU A 410 17.46 -13.72 10.93
CA LEU A 410 18.22 -14.63 11.75
C LEU A 410 17.36 -15.83 12.11
N LYS A 411 17.86 -17.02 11.86
CA LYS A 411 17.14 -18.26 12.15
C LYS A 411 16.85 -18.43 13.64
N GLY A 412 15.77 -19.14 13.92
CA GLY A 412 15.42 -19.57 15.26
C GLY A 412 16.26 -20.74 15.74
N PHE A 413 16.16 -21.02 17.04
CA PHE A 413 16.82 -22.16 17.68
C PHE A 413 16.03 -22.69 18.88
N GLU A 414 16.39 -23.90 19.34
CA GLU A 414 15.76 -24.52 20.51
C GLU A 414 16.23 -23.89 21.80
N VAL A 415 15.30 -23.64 22.71
CA VAL A 415 15.54 -23.13 24.07
C VAL A 415 14.80 -23.98 25.09
N LYS A 416 15.35 -24.07 26.29
CA LYS A 416 14.77 -24.81 27.40
C LYS A 416 14.69 -23.95 28.65
N VAL A 417 13.56 -24.05 29.33
CA VAL A 417 13.39 -23.49 30.68
C VAL A 417 13.29 -24.64 31.67
N SER A 418 14.19 -24.66 32.66
CA SER A 418 14.17 -25.63 33.76
C SER A 418 13.46 -25.02 34.98
N GLN A 419 13.08 -25.89 35.92
CA GLN A 419 12.57 -25.46 37.22
C GLN A 419 13.62 -24.75 38.04
#